data_95e049c9b2819da477b28144bf662369
#
_entry.id   95e049c9b2819da477b28144bf662369
#
_cell.length_a   1.000
_cell.length_b   1.000
_cell.length_c   1.000
_cell.angle_alpha   90.00
_cell.angle_beta   90.00
_cell.angle_gamma   90.00
#
_symmetry.space_group_name_H-M   'P 1'
#
loop_
_entity.id
_entity.type
_entity.pdbx_description
1 polymer ?
#
loop_
_entity_poly.entity_id
_entity_poly.type
_entity_poly.pdbx_seq_one_letter_code
_entity_poly.pdbx_strand_id
1 'polypeptide(L)'
;MIIEELKLNHFRNYSQMTLKPHQGINLFFGQNGSGKTNLLEAIHYCALGKSHRVNNDQSIVTHGEKEGSCRVVLENHTGRRNISVQFTPGEAQKKTVLIDSKKIGRFSDLMGCLQCVIFSPEDLSIVREGPSLRRRYLDMMISQFNKKYFIALQQYRSGMEQRNAILKGMRSTGGSIAYLEDFEASMAQPAEIIVEERKKTVEVLTELARETYTGISGRDQEIFSISYRSSLAGSEHIADDFLEMMKKNRDQDIQNGTTMAGPHRDDLHLALNQMDMKVFASQGQVRTAALSLKLSQLKVLSRFSGEPPVLLLDDVMSELDRTRRTSLLHEIAPYQTFVTCTDESDLEESCDKRVYQVSAEKGSANLTLSREGEIIEKVKMEEPCFT
;
A
#
# COMPACT_ATOMS: atom_id res chain seq x y z
N MET A 1 -12.74 -5.11 9.08
CA MET A 1 -13.31 -4.07 8.19
C MET A 1 -14.02 -4.75 7.04
N ILE A 2 -15.22 -4.28 6.66
CA ILE A 2 -16.00 -4.83 5.53
C ILE A 2 -16.45 -3.68 4.64
N ILE A 3 -16.11 -3.71 3.38
CA ILE A 3 -16.65 -2.81 2.36
C ILE A 3 -18.03 -3.29 2.00
N GLU A 4 -19.04 -2.43 2.19
CA GLU A 4 -20.44 -2.69 1.86
C GLU A 4 -20.83 -2.19 0.46
N GLU A 5 -20.19 -1.11 0.00
CA GLU A 5 -20.46 -0.50 -1.29
C GLU A 5 -19.19 0.15 -1.87
N LEU A 6 -18.96 -0.05 -3.16
CA LEU A 6 -18.00 0.69 -3.98
C LEU A 6 -18.74 1.40 -5.11
N LYS A 7 -18.55 2.71 -5.22
CA LYS A 7 -19.06 3.52 -6.33
C LYS A 7 -17.94 4.19 -7.09
N LEU A 8 -17.96 4.11 -8.41
CA LEU A 8 -17.04 4.77 -9.31
C LEU A 8 -17.85 5.68 -10.26
N ASN A 9 -17.31 6.87 -10.52
CA ASN A 9 -17.84 7.79 -11.51
C ASN A 9 -16.66 8.41 -12.28
N HIS A 10 -16.61 8.23 -13.58
CA HIS A 10 -15.52 8.66 -14.47
C HIS A 10 -14.13 8.32 -13.92
N PHE A 11 -13.99 7.10 -13.38
CA PHE A 11 -12.76 6.58 -12.79
C PHE A 11 -12.09 5.60 -13.76
N ARG A 12 -10.93 5.95 -14.30
CA ARG A 12 -10.21 5.15 -15.29
C ARG A 12 -11.09 4.87 -16.51
N ASN A 13 -11.44 3.60 -16.73
CA ASN A 13 -12.34 3.16 -17.81
C ASN A 13 -13.78 2.87 -17.32
N TYR A 14 -14.11 3.22 -16.09
CA TYR A 14 -15.47 3.15 -15.57
C TYR A 14 -16.16 4.50 -15.71
N SER A 15 -17.17 4.59 -16.57
CA SER A 15 -18.02 5.78 -16.66
C SER A 15 -18.89 5.93 -15.42
N GLN A 16 -19.56 4.85 -15.03
CA GLN A 16 -20.35 4.75 -13.80
C GLN A 16 -20.42 3.29 -13.34
N MET A 17 -20.24 3.03 -12.04
CA MET A 17 -20.36 1.67 -11.50
C MET A 17 -20.73 1.73 -10.02
N THR A 18 -21.63 0.83 -9.61
CA THR A 18 -21.95 0.57 -8.21
C THR A 18 -21.83 -0.93 -7.97
N LEU A 19 -21.05 -1.30 -6.95
CA LEU A 19 -20.82 -2.67 -6.53
C LEU A 19 -21.15 -2.81 -5.05
N LYS A 20 -21.92 -3.85 -4.69
CA LYS A 20 -22.10 -4.32 -3.32
C LYS A 20 -21.34 -5.64 -3.17
N PRO A 21 -20.12 -5.61 -2.62
CA PRO A 21 -19.29 -6.79 -2.55
C PRO A 21 -19.79 -7.80 -1.50
N HIS A 22 -19.36 -9.04 -1.67
CA HIS A 22 -19.54 -10.10 -0.70
C HIS A 22 -18.54 -9.92 0.48
N GLN A 23 -18.89 -10.39 1.66
CA GLN A 23 -18.02 -10.27 2.84
C GLN A 23 -16.77 -11.16 2.79
N GLY A 24 -16.82 -12.27 2.04
CA GLY A 24 -15.69 -13.15 1.77
C GLY A 24 -14.94 -12.75 0.50
N ILE A 25 -14.79 -13.70 -0.44
CA ILE A 25 -14.03 -13.51 -1.67
C ILE A 25 -14.91 -12.91 -2.77
N ASN A 26 -14.43 -11.85 -3.40
CA ASN A 26 -15.00 -11.23 -4.60
C ASN A 26 -14.03 -11.45 -5.76
N LEU A 27 -14.40 -12.30 -6.70
CA LEU A 27 -13.59 -12.66 -7.86
C LEU A 27 -14.02 -11.86 -9.08
N PHE A 28 -13.08 -11.13 -9.68
CA PHE A 28 -13.28 -10.36 -10.91
C PHE A 28 -12.47 -11.01 -12.03
N PHE A 29 -13.14 -11.64 -12.97
CA PHE A 29 -12.48 -12.28 -14.10
C PHE A 29 -12.82 -11.57 -15.44
N GLY A 30 -11.93 -11.71 -16.42
CA GLY A 30 -12.10 -11.12 -17.76
C GLY A 30 -10.79 -10.86 -18.44
N GLN A 31 -10.86 -10.41 -19.68
CA GLN A 31 -9.68 -10.14 -20.51
C GLN A 31 -8.76 -9.08 -19.93
N ASN A 32 -7.47 -9.12 -20.32
CA ASN A 32 -6.54 -8.07 -19.93
C ASN A 32 -6.98 -6.71 -20.51
N GLY A 33 -6.85 -5.66 -19.69
CA GLY A 33 -7.31 -4.32 -20.06
C GLY A 33 -8.81 -4.06 -19.86
N SER A 34 -9.61 -5.05 -19.42
CA SER A 34 -11.05 -4.85 -19.18
C SER A 34 -11.37 -3.90 -18.02
N GLY A 35 -10.42 -3.64 -17.10
CA GLY A 35 -10.63 -2.74 -15.97
C GLY A 35 -10.56 -3.40 -14.59
N LYS A 36 -10.28 -4.69 -14.49
CA LYS A 36 -10.20 -5.43 -13.22
C LYS A 36 -9.32 -4.74 -12.17
N THR A 37 -8.06 -4.46 -12.53
CA THR A 37 -7.10 -3.76 -11.67
C THR A 37 -7.59 -2.37 -11.25
N ASN A 38 -8.38 -1.69 -12.09
CA ASN A 38 -8.90 -0.36 -11.80
C ASN A 38 -9.93 -0.38 -10.65
N LEU A 39 -10.65 -1.49 -10.43
CA LEU A 39 -11.51 -1.69 -9.26
C LEU A 39 -10.69 -1.74 -7.97
N LEU A 40 -9.61 -2.53 -7.97
CA LEU A 40 -8.71 -2.64 -6.84
C LEU A 40 -8.01 -1.31 -6.57
N GLU A 41 -7.59 -0.61 -7.64
CA GLU A 41 -6.99 0.72 -7.54
C GLU A 41 -7.92 1.72 -6.86
N ALA A 42 -9.23 1.69 -7.14
CA ALA A 42 -10.20 2.59 -6.51
C ALA A 42 -10.33 2.34 -5.00
N ILE A 43 -10.37 1.07 -4.56
CA ILE A 43 -10.39 0.71 -3.13
C ILE A 43 -9.10 1.19 -2.45
N HIS A 44 -7.95 0.87 -3.04
CA HIS A 44 -6.64 1.32 -2.55
C HIS A 44 -6.54 2.85 -2.49
N TYR A 45 -7.13 3.53 -3.47
CA TYR A 45 -7.16 5.00 -3.49
C TYR A 45 -8.00 5.57 -2.34
N CYS A 46 -9.15 4.99 -2.04
CA CYS A 46 -9.97 5.38 -0.88
C CYS A 46 -9.24 5.12 0.45
N ALA A 47 -8.42 4.08 0.54
CA ALA A 47 -7.67 3.76 1.75
C ALA A 47 -6.46 4.67 1.97
N LEU A 48 -5.66 4.93 0.93
CA LEU A 48 -4.36 5.58 1.05
C LEU A 48 -4.26 6.93 0.32
N GLY A 49 -5.34 7.36 -0.36
CA GLY A 49 -5.43 8.63 -1.07
C GLY A 49 -4.45 8.80 -2.21
N LYS A 50 -3.90 7.69 -2.71
CA LYS A 50 -2.98 7.67 -3.86
C LYS A 50 -3.07 6.34 -4.60
N SER A 51 -2.78 6.38 -5.90
CA SER A 51 -2.62 5.16 -6.69
C SER A 51 -1.39 4.37 -6.26
N HIS A 52 -1.46 3.03 -6.35
CA HIS A 52 -0.30 2.16 -6.23
C HIS A 52 0.50 2.08 -7.54
N ARG A 53 -0.13 2.40 -8.69
CA ARG A 53 0.42 2.24 -10.05
C ARG A 53 1.05 3.50 -10.62
N VAL A 54 0.45 4.66 -10.34
CA VAL A 54 0.87 5.94 -10.94
C VAL A 54 1.12 7.01 -9.89
N ASN A 55 2.08 7.88 -10.18
CA ASN A 55 2.40 9.01 -9.32
C ASN A 55 1.57 10.26 -9.65
N ASN A 56 0.93 10.29 -10.82
CA ASN A 56 0.16 11.44 -11.29
C ASN A 56 -1.34 11.10 -11.35
N ASP A 57 -2.16 11.86 -10.64
CA ASP A 57 -3.60 11.67 -10.54
C ASP A 57 -4.37 12.06 -11.82
N GLN A 58 -3.73 12.72 -12.80
CA GLN A 58 -4.37 13.11 -14.06
C GLN A 58 -4.94 11.93 -14.85
N SER A 59 -4.27 10.78 -14.80
CA SER A 59 -4.70 9.58 -15.50
C SER A 59 -5.78 8.78 -14.78
N ILE A 60 -6.23 9.22 -13.61
CA ILE A 60 -7.28 8.57 -12.82
C ILE A 60 -8.66 8.85 -13.40
N VAL A 61 -8.89 10.06 -13.90
CA VAL A 61 -10.17 10.45 -14.50
C VAL A 61 -10.28 9.88 -15.91
N THR A 62 -11.45 9.42 -16.30
CA THR A 62 -11.75 8.94 -17.66
C THR A 62 -11.36 9.99 -18.70
N HIS A 63 -10.74 9.56 -19.79
CA HIS A 63 -10.26 10.46 -20.82
C HIS A 63 -11.42 11.29 -21.43
N GLY A 64 -11.27 12.60 -21.45
CA GLY A 64 -12.27 13.54 -21.93
C GLY A 64 -13.21 14.09 -20.85
N GLU A 65 -13.22 13.51 -19.66
CA GLU A 65 -14.06 13.95 -18.55
C GLU A 65 -13.36 15.01 -17.70
N LYS A 66 -14.16 15.92 -17.14
CA LYS A 66 -13.67 17.06 -16.33
C LYS A 66 -13.50 16.71 -14.86
N GLU A 67 -14.17 15.69 -14.39
CA GLU A 67 -14.14 15.23 -13.01
C GLU A 67 -14.38 13.73 -12.92
N GLY A 68 -13.95 13.15 -11.83
CA GLY A 68 -14.18 11.75 -11.52
C GLY A 68 -14.20 11.52 -10.01
N SER A 69 -14.71 10.38 -9.59
CA SER A 69 -14.71 10.04 -8.17
C SER A 69 -14.68 8.53 -7.93
N CYS A 70 -14.14 8.16 -6.78
CA CYS A 70 -14.33 6.84 -6.18
C CYS A 70 -14.84 7.01 -4.75
N ARG A 71 -15.76 6.12 -4.35
CA ARG A 71 -16.38 6.13 -3.04
C ARG A 71 -16.49 4.72 -2.49
N VAL A 72 -16.16 4.56 -1.22
CA VAL A 72 -16.34 3.32 -0.45
C VAL A 72 -17.20 3.60 0.76
N VAL A 73 -18.23 2.78 0.96
CA VAL A 73 -18.95 2.67 2.23
C VAL A 73 -18.46 1.40 2.90
N LEU A 74 -18.03 1.50 4.14
CA LEU A 74 -17.51 0.37 4.91
C LEU A 74 -18.03 0.38 6.34
N GLU A 75 -17.99 -0.80 6.97
CA GLU A 75 -18.19 -0.98 8.39
C GLU A 75 -16.87 -1.42 9.04
N ASN A 76 -16.51 -0.79 10.15
CA ASN A 76 -15.36 -1.12 10.97
C ASN A 76 -15.75 -1.03 12.47
N HIS A 77 -14.81 -1.31 13.38
CA HIS A 77 -15.05 -1.28 14.84
C HIS A 77 -15.56 0.08 15.35
N THR A 78 -15.36 1.19 14.61
CA THR A 78 -15.87 2.52 14.97
C THR A 78 -17.26 2.79 14.39
N GLY A 79 -17.82 1.86 13.63
CA GLY A 79 -19.11 1.95 12.96
C GLY A 79 -18.99 2.18 11.45
N ARG A 80 -20.12 2.52 10.85
CA ARG A 80 -20.23 2.73 9.40
C ARG A 80 -19.54 4.02 8.98
N ARG A 81 -18.70 3.94 7.94
CA ARG A 81 -17.94 5.06 7.37
C ARG A 81 -18.16 5.18 5.86
N ASN A 82 -18.06 6.40 5.39
CA ASN A 82 -18.14 6.72 3.96
C ASN A 82 -16.90 7.53 3.57
N ILE A 83 -16.05 6.97 2.73
CA ILE A 83 -14.84 7.62 2.20
C ILE A 83 -15.07 7.90 0.73
N SER A 84 -14.92 9.15 0.31
CA SER A 84 -15.02 9.55 -1.09
C SER A 84 -13.81 10.39 -1.49
N VAL A 85 -13.28 10.09 -2.67
CA VAL A 85 -12.23 10.88 -3.28
C VAL A 85 -12.73 11.43 -4.60
N GLN A 86 -12.72 12.74 -4.74
CA GLN A 86 -13.12 13.48 -5.92
C GLN A 86 -11.89 14.02 -6.62
N PHE A 87 -11.84 13.88 -7.92
CA PHE A 87 -10.75 14.33 -8.79
C PHE A 87 -11.25 15.41 -9.73
N THR A 88 -10.55 16.54 -9.76
CA THR A 88 -10.80 17.61 -10.72
C THR A 88 -9.49 17.93 -11.45
N PRO A 89 -9.23 17.29 -12.60
CA PRO A 89 -8.04 17.56 -13.40
C PRO A 89 -8.03 19.03 -13.83
N GLY A 90 -6.86 19.68 -13.73
CA GLY A 90 -6.66 21.07 -14.11
C GLY A 90 -5.30 21.57 -13.68
N GLU A 91 -5.01 22.86 -13.89
CA GLU A 91 -3.71 23.46 -13.60
C GLU A 91 -3.21 23.26 -12.16
N ALA A 92 -4.09 23.04 -11.20
CA ALA A 92 -3.78 22.87 -9.79
C ALA A 92 -4.01 21.44 -9.26
N GLN A 93 -4.28 20.45 -10.12
CA GLN A 93 -4.54 19.03 -9.74
C GLN A 93 -5.23 18.87 -8.39
N LYS A 94 -6.46 19.37 -8.28
CA LYS A 94 -7.18 19.33 -7.00
C LYS A 94 -7.89 17.99 -6.85
N LYS A 95 -7.45 17.21 -5.86
CA LYS A 95 -8.26 16.14 -5.30
C LYS A 95 -8.84 16.58 -3.95
N THR A 96 -10.07 16.17 -3.71
CA THR A 96 -10.76 16.40 -2.44
C THR A 96 -11.10 15.06 -1.84
N VAL A 97 -10.71 14.83 -0.58
CA VAL A 97 -11.08 13.65 0.19
C VAL A 97 -12.15 14.04 1.20
N LEU A 98 -13.22 13.26 1.23
CA LEU A 98 -14.31 13.42 2.18
C LEU A 98 -14.46 12.15 3.01
N ILE A 99 -14.66 12.32 4.32
CA ILE A 99 -15.04 11.25 5.24
C ILE A 99 -16.39 11.65 5.84
N ASP A 100 -17.38 10.76 5.72
CA ASP A 100 -18.77 11.00 6.17
C ASP A 100 -19.32 12.34 5.63
N SER A 101 -19.07 12.59 4.32
CA SER A 101 -19.46 13.79 3.58
C SER A 101 -18.77 15.10 4.05
N LYS A 102 -17.81 15.03 4.95
CA LYS A 102 -17.03 16.19 5.41
C LYS A 102 -15.63 16.15 4.79
N LYS A 103 -15.21 17.27 4.21
CA LYS A 103 -13.85 17.41 3.66
C LYS A 103 -12.83 17.31 4.80
N ILE A 104 -11.82 16.45 4.64
CA ILE A 104 -10.74 16.32 5.62
C ILE A 104 -9.83 17.54 5.59
N GLY A 105 -9.38 17.96 6.78
CA GLY A 105 -8.43 19.07 6.91
C GLY A 105 -6.97 18.65 6.69
N ARG A 106 -6.65 17.42 7.08
CA ARG A 106 -5.30 16.85 6.99
C ARG A 106 -5.36 15.46 6.40
N PHE A 107 -4.41 15.13 5.56
CA PHE A 107 -4.33 13.81 4.93
C PHE A 107 -4.15 12.68 5.96
N SER A 108 -3.54 12.99 7.11
CA SER A 108 -3.46 12.05 8.25
C SER A 108 -4.81 11.60 8.80
N ASP A 109 -5.90 12.31 8.50
CA ASP A 109 -7.24 11.94 8.96
C ASP A 109 -7.84 10.78 8.15
N LEU A 110 -7.33 10.54 6.94
CA LEU A 110 -7.69 9.40 6.11
C LEU A 110 -7.03 8.10 6.60
N MET A 111 -5.79 8.20 7.15
CA MET A 111 -5.02 7.03 7.55
C MET A 111 -5.74 6.22 8.62
N GLY A 112 -5.89 4.91 8.38
CA GLY A 112 -6.56 3.98 9.27
C GLY A 112 -8.09 3.90 9.15
N CYS A 113 -8.74 4.83 8.40
CA CYS A 113 -10.20 4.75 8.18
C CYS A 113 -10.60 3.50 7.39
N LEU A 114 -9.85 3.17 6.36
CA LEU A 114 -9.89 1.91 5.63
C LEU A 114 -8.47 1.37 5.56
N GLN A 115 -8.25 0.18 6.08
CA GLN A 115 -6.97 -0.51 5.96
C GLN A 115 -7.05 -1.55 4.85
N CYS A 116 -6.08 -1.53 3.96
CA CYS A 116 -5.99 -2.53 2.91
C CYS A 116 -4.55 -2.95 2.63
N VAL A 117 -4.41 -4.18 2.17
CA VAL A 117 -3.16 -4.71 1.62
C VAL A 117 -3.40 -5.06 0.17
N ILE A 118 -2.60 -4.51 -0.72
CA ILE A 118 -2.60 -4.92 -2.12
C ILE A 118 -1.38 -5.82 -2.37
N PHE A 119 -1.62 -6.91 -3.09
CA PHE A 119 -0.58 -7.76 -3.64
C PHE A 119 -0.71 -7.84 -5.15
N SER A 120 0.37 -7.54 -5.84
CA SER A 120 0.49 -7.55 -7.29
C SER A 120 1.82 -8.20 -7.71
N PRO A 121 2.00 -8.63 -8.97
CA PRO A 121 3.26 -9.19 -9.45
C PRO A 121 4.47 -8.27 -9.25
N GLU A 122 4.27 -6.96 -9.21
CA GLU A 122 5.31 -5.95 -8.98
C GLU A 122 5.92 -6.04 -7.57
N ASP A 123 5.22 -6.63 -6.61
CA ASP A 123 5.69 -6.76 -5.22
C ASP A 123 6.87 -7.72 -5.05
N LEU A 124 7.17 -8.53 -6.06
CA LEU A 124 8.42 -9.32 -6.12
C LEU A 124 9.66 -8.43 -6.04
N SER A 125 9.54 -7.19 -6.47
CA SER A 125 10.58 -6.16 -6.40
C SER A 125 10.98 -5.80 -4.97
N ILE A 126 10.10 -5.99 -3.98
CA ILE A 126 10.43 -5.80 -2.54
C ILE A 126 11.62 -6.68 -2.13
N VAL A 127 11.67 -7.91 -2.65
CA VAL A 127 12.74 -8.86 -2.36
C VAL A 127 13.97 -8.61 -3.24
N ARG A 128 13.77 -8.29 -4.52
CA ARG A 128 14.84 -8.23 -5.53
C ARG A 128 15.55 -6.88 -5.62
N GLU A 129 14.81 -5.79 -5.39
CA GLU A 129 15.33 -4.45 -5.66
C GLU A 129 15.93 -3.76 -4.43
N GLY A 130 16.09 -2.45 -4.53
CA GLY A 130 16.80 -1.65 -3.54
C GLY A 130 15.98 -1.28 -2.30
N PRO A 131 16.63 -0.66 -1.31
CA PRO A 131 16.04 -0.30 -0.02
C PRO A 131 14.81 0.62 -0.11
N SER A 132 14.69 1.40 -1.18
CA SER A 132 13.58 2.36 -1.34
C SER A 132 12.20 1.70 -1.36
N LEU A 133 12.07 0.52 -2.00
CA LEU A 133 10.82 -0.22 -2.05
C LEU A 133 10.49 -0.86 -0.70
N ARG A 134 11.50 -1.41 0.00
CA ARG A 134 11.32 -1.97 1.32
C ARG A 134 10.94 -0.93 2.36
N ARG A 135 11.56 0.28 2.31
CA ARG A 135 11.10 1.40 3.15
C ARG A 135 9.66 1.81 2.83
N ARG A 136 9.33 1.94 1.52
CA ARG A 136 7.96 2.27 1.11
C ARG A 136 6.95 1.24 1.63
N TYR A 137 7.26 -0.05 1.54
CA TYR A 137 6.45 -1.14 2.08
C TYR A 137 6.21 -0.96 3.59
N LEU A 138 7.28 -0.75 4.36
CA LEU A 138 7.22 -0.55 5.81
C LEU A 138 6.45 0.73 6.18
N ASP A 139 6.77 1.85 5.51
CA ASP A 139 6.12 3.14 5.74
C ASP A 139 4.61 3.09 5.46
N MET A 140 4.21 2.43 4.37
CA MET A 140 2.79 2.29 4.01
C MET A 140 2.05 1.38 5.00
N MET A 141 2.68 0.33 5.49
CA MET A 141 2.10 -0.57 6.49
C MET A 141 1.89 0.17 7.81
N ILE A 142 2.93 0.77 8.38
CA ILE A 142 2.87 1.45 9.68
C ILE A 142 1.90 2.64 9.64
N SER A 143 1.90 3.40 8.56
CA SER A 143 1.03 4.57 8.40
C SER A 143 -0.47 4.22 8.50
N GLN A 144 -0.87 3.00 8.19
CA GLN A 144 -2.27 2.58 8.24
C GLN A 144 -2.78 2.32 9.65
N PHE A 145 -1.93 2.01 10.61
CA PHE A 145 -2.34 1.79 12.00
C PHE A 145 -1.77 2.83 12.99
N ASN A 146 -0.78 3.62 12.59
CA ASN A 146 -0.12 4.60 13.45
C ASN A 146 -0.11 5.99 12.82
N LYS A 147 -1.11 6.80 13.18
CA LYS A 147 -1.22 8.20 12.72
C LYS A 147 -0.04 9.07 13.16
N LYS A 148 0.52 8.83 14.37
CA LYS A 148 1.71 9.55 14.88
C LYS A 148 2.92 9.30 13.98
N TYR A 149 3.13 8.04 13.58
CA TYR A 149 4.16 7.68 12.63
C TYR A 149 4.00 8.38 11.27
N PHE A 150 2.78 8.37 10.72
CA PHE A 150 2.52 9.03 9.44
C PHE A 150 2.83 10.54 9.48
N ILE A 151 2.45 11.23 10.57
CA ILE A 151 2.75 12.65 10.77
C ILE A 151 4.26 12.87 10.88
N ALA A 152 4.96 12.06 11.68
CA ALA A 152 6.41 12.12 11.83
C ALA A 152 7.12 11.89 10.48
N LEU A 153 6.65 10.94 9.69
CA LEU A 153 7.19 10.67 8.36
C LEU A 153 7.05 11.86 7.41
N GLN A 154 5.91 12.56 7.45
CA GLN A 154 5.70 13.78 6.66
C GLN A 154 6.61 14.92 7.12
N GLN A 155 6.71 15.15 8.44
CA GLN A 155 7.57 16.18 9.02
C GLN A 155 9.05 15.94 8.69
N TYR A 156 9.50 14.70 8.87
CA TYR A 156 10.87 14.31 8.54
C TYR A 156 11.19 14.53 7.06
N ARG A 157 10.29 14.11 6.16
CA ARG A 157 10.47 14.30 4.70
C ARG A 157 10.54 15.78 4.33
N SER A 158 9.63 16.60 4.87
CA SER A 158 9.64 18.05 4.63
C SER A 158 10.92 18.70 5.14
N GLY A 159 11.37 18.38 6.36
CA GLY A 159 12.63 18.88 6.91
C GLY A 159 13.85 18.47 6.08
N MET A 160 13.86 17.20 5.64
CA MET A 160 14.93 16.68 4.77
C MET A 160 14.98 17.39 3.40
N GLU A 161 13.82 17.65 2.78
CA GLU A 161 13.76 18.37 1.50
C GLU A 161 14.27 19.80 1.64
N GLN A 162 13.90 20.50 2.71
CA GLN A 162 14.36 21.84 3.01
C GLN A 162 15.87 21.87 3.32
N ARG A 163 16.35 20.92 4.17
CA ARG A 163 17.78 20.74 4.44
C ARG A 163 18.56 20.50 3.15
N ASN A 164 18.09 19.62 2.27
CA ASN A 164 18.76 19.33 1.01
C ASN A 164 18.78 20.53 0.06
N ALA A 165 17.76 21.39 0.09
CA ALA A 165 17.75 22.64 -0.68
C ALA A 165 18.85 23.60 -0.20
N ILE A 166 19.03 23.73 1.12
CA ILE A 166 20.12 24.51 1.73
C ILE A 166 21.51 23.93 1.38
N LEU A 167 21.68 22.62 1.52
CA LEU A 167 22.94 21.93 1.18
C LEU A 167 23.36 22.19 -0.29
N LYS A 168 22.40 22.14 -1.22
CA LYS A 168 22.64 22.46 -2.64
C LYS A 168 23.06 23.94 -2.82
N GLY A 169 22.41 24.86 -2.11
CA GLY A 169 22.80 26.27 -2.09
C GLY A 169 24.19 26.49 -1.55
N MET A 170 24.52 25.87 -0.40
CA MET A 170 25.85 25.99 0.24
C MET A 170 26.97 25.44 -0.66
N ARG A 171 26.71 24.35 -1.37
CA ARG A 171 27.66 23.78 -2.34
C ARG A 171 28.01 24.75 -3.47
N SER A 172 27.08 25.60 -3.89
CA SER A 172 27.25 26.49 -5.04
C SER A 172 27.71 27.93 -4.66
N THR A 173 27.20 28.46 -3.55
CA THR A 173 27.38 29.90 -3.21
C THR A 173 27.95 30.11 -1.80
N GLY A 174 28.18 29.05 -1.02
CA GLY A 174 28.43 29.17 0.41
C GLY A 174 27.15 29.49 1.19
N GLY A 175 27.21 29.41 2.53
CA GLY A 175 26.05 29.69 3.38
C GLY A 175 26.35 29.53 4.86
N SER A 176 25.42 29.94 5.72
CA SER A 176 25.53 29.79 7.17
C SER A 176 25.08 28.40 7.63
N ILE A 177 25.89 27.75 8.47
CA ILE A 177 25.58 26.47 9.10
C ILE A 177 24.35 26.57 10.03
N ALA A 178 24.08 27.76 10.61
CA ALA A 178 22.95 27.96 11.51
C ALA A 178 21.60 27.55 10.92
N TYR A 179 21.39 27.80 9.62
CA TYR A 179 20.15 27.36 8.94
C TYR A 179 20.00 25.83 8.88
N LEU A 180 21.10 25.06 8.83
CA LEU A 180 21.03 23.61 8.87
C LEU A 180 20.61 23.11 10.24
N GLU A 181 21.10 23.74 11.31
CA GLU A 181 20.85 23.33 12.70
C GLU A 181 19.37 23.41 13.05
N ASP A 182 18.66 24.44 12.62
CA ASP A 182 17.22 24.58 12.83
C ASP A 182 16.42 23.43 12.19
N PHE A 183 16.75 23.05 10.95
CA PHE A 183 16.09 21.94 10.29
C PHE A 183 16.47 20.61 10.89
N GLU A 184 17.74 20.38 11.24
CA GLU A 184 18.21 19.17 11.93
C GLU A 184 17.48 18.99 13.25
N ALA A 185 17.35 20.06 14.07
CA ALA A 185 16.60 20.03 15.31
C ALA A 185 15.12 19.67 15.09
N SER A 186 14.48 20.22 14.05
CA SER A 186 13.09 19.93 13.70
C SER A 186 12.85 18.49 13.23
N MET A 187 13.90 17.83 12.72
CA MET A 187 13.86 16.45 12.23
C MET A 187 14.14 15.40 13.32
N ALA A 188 14.75 15.77 14.45
CA ALA A 188 15.24 14.83 15.47
C ALA A 188 14.10 13.99 16.08
N GLN A 189 13.06 14.61 16.62
CA GLN A 189 11.92 13.90 17.19
C GLN A 189 11.15 13.08 16.15
N PRO A 190 10.85 13.58 14.93
CA PRO A 190 10.32 12.75 13.85
C PRO A 190 11.19 11.53 13.52
N ALA A 191 12.51 11.68 13.50
CA ALA A 191 13.45 10.56 13.25
C ALA A 191 13.36 9.48 14.33
N GLU A 192 13.30 9.88 15.61
CA GLU A 192 13.11 8.97 16.73
C GLU A 192 11.82 8.15 16.59
N ILE A 193 10.67 8.81 16.37
CA ILE A 193 9.39 8.12 16.18
C ILE A 193 9.46 7.12 15.02
N ILE A 194 10.10 7.50 13.90
CA ILE A 194 10.22 6.64 12.73
C ILE A 194 11.04 5.39 13.05
N VAL A 195 12.19 5.55 13.70
CA VAL A 195 13.10 4.42 14.00
C VAL A 195 12.48 3.48 15.03
N GLU A 196 11.91 4.00 16.10
CA GLU A 196 11.24 3.20 17.14
C GLU A 196 10.08 2.38 16.58
N GLU A 197 9.17 3.01 15.84
CA GLU A 197 8.00 2.32 15.31
C GLU A 197 8.35 1.30 14.23
N ARG A 198 9.38 1.58 13.42
CA ARG A 198 9.91 0.60 12.47
C ARG A 198 10.52 -0.61 13.19
N LYS A 199 11.32 -0.38 14.23
CA LYS A 199 11.94 -1.44 15.04
C LYS A 199 10.87 -2.37 15.62
N LYS A 200 9.87 -1.81 16.34
CA LYS A 200 8.75 -2.57 16.91
C LYS A 200 7.99 -3.36 15.86
N THR A 201 7.70 -2.72 14.72
CA THR A 201 6.91 -3.36 13.66
C THR A 201 7.69 -4.48 13.00
N VAL A 202 9.00 -4.31 12.78
CA VAL A 202 9.84 -5.34 12.15
C VAL A 202 10.01 -6.55 13.06
N GLU A 203 10.07 -6.39 14.37
CA GLU A 203 10.08 -7.51 15.33
C GLU A 203 8.85 -8.41 15.14
N VAL A 204 7.65 -7.81 15.15
CA VAL A 204 6.38 -8.53 14.91
C VAL A 204 6.30 -9.11 13.49
N LEU A 205 6.71 -8.33 12.49
CA LEU A 205 6.70 -8.76 11.09
C LEU A 205 7.62 -9.97 10.87
N THR A 206 8.79 -10.02 11.52
CA THR A 206 9.76 -11.11 11.39
C THR A 206 9.19 -12.43 11.89
N GLU A 207 8.52 -12.42 13.05
CA GLU A 207 7.85 -13.59 13.62
C GLU A 207 6.77 -14.11 12.66
N LEU A 208 5.84 -13.24 12.29
CA LEU A 208 4.72 -13.60 11.41
C LEU A 208 5.15 -14.01 10.00
N ALA A 209 6.19 -13.35 9.46
CA ALA A 209 6.69 -13.68 8.12
C ALA A 209 7.41 -15.03 8.07
N ARG A 210 8.10 -15.41 9.14
CA ARG A 210 8.71 -16.74 9.26
C ARG A 210 7.65 -17.83 9.25
N GLU A 211 6.62 -17.70 10.11
CA GLU A 211 5.52 -18.67 10.18
C GLU A 211 4.78 -18.79 8.84
N THR A 212 4.45 -17.63 8.24
CA THR A 212 3.73 -17.59 6.96
C THR A 212 4.56 -18.18 5.83
N TYR A 213 5.88 -17.94 5.81
CA TYR A 213 6.77 -18.51 4.80
C TYR A 213 6.79 -20.05 4.89
N THR A 214 6.93 -20.59 6.08
CA THR A 214 6.89 -22.04 6.30
C THR A 214 5.55 -22.64 5.87
N GLY A 215 4.42 -22.01 6.24
CA GLY A 215 3.08 -22.46 5.85
C GLY A 215 2.84 -22.47 4.34
N ILE A 216 3.42 -21.51 3.59
CA ILE A 216 3.28 -21.44 2.14
C ILE A 216 4.26 -22.35 1.41
N SER A 217 5.51 -22.42 1.88
CA SER A 217 6.56 -23.20 1.23
C SER A 217 6.42 -24.70 1.48
N GLY A 218 5.83 -25.08 2.62
CA GLY A 218 5.81 -26.46 3.11
C GLY A 218 7.22 -27.00 3.45
N ARG A 219 8.20 -26.11 3.68
CA ARG A 219 9.61 -26.46 3.88
C ARG A 219 10.12 -25.94 5.22
N ASP A 220 10.07 -26.78 6.24
CA ASP A 220 10.51 -26.42 7.59
C ASP A 220 12.01 -26.10 7.70
N GLN A 221 12.81 -26.53 6.73
CA GLN A 221 14.25 -26.28 6.68
C GLN A 221 14.59 -24.89 6.14
N GLU A 222 13.66 -24.19 5.51
CA GLU A 222 13.85 -22.85 4.98
C GLU A 222 13.45 -21.79 6.03
N ILE A 223 14.43 -21.22 6.70
CA ILE A 223 14.23 -20.20 7.75
C ILE A 223 14.26 -18.82 7.10
N PHE A 224 13.09 -18.22 6.89
CA PHE A 224 12.96 -16.84 6.42
C PHE A 224 13.11 -15.87 7.59
N SER A 225 13.91 -14.83 7.40
CA SER A 225 14.17 -13.82 8.44
C SER A 225 14.24 -12.41 7.86
N ILE A 226 13.80 -11.46 8.66
CA ILE A 226 13.79 -10.03 8.35
C ILE A 226 14.56 -9.33 9.47
N SER A 227 15.47 -8.42 9.12
CA SER A 227 16.14 -7.58 10.09
C SER A 227 16.13 -6.12 9.68
N TYR A 228 15.90 -5.24 10.65
CA TYR A 228 15.91 -3.80 10.44
C TYR A 228 17.36 -3.29 10.53
N ARG A 229 17.82 -2.67 9.45
CA ARG A 229 19.15 -2.06 9.35
C ARG A 229 19.02 -0.55 9.37
N SER A 230 19.43 0.06 10.46
CA SER A 230 19.49 1.51 10.66
C SER A 230 20.71 1.87 11.45
N SER A 231 21.33 2.99 11.15
CA SER A 231 22.43 3.55 11.94
C SER A 231 22.02 3.95 13.35
N LEU A 232 20.74 4.09 13.61
CA LEU A 232 20.14 4.52 14.88
C LEU A 232 19.41 3.39 15.63
N ALA A 233 19.32 2.17 15.07
CA ALA A 233 18.51 1.09 15.65
C ALA A 233 19.01 0.60 17.03
N GLY A 234 20.28 0.79 17.35
CA GLY A 234 20.90 0.41 18.63
C GLY A 234 20.96 1.53 19.67
N SER A 235 20.49 2.73 19.33
CA SER A 235 20.51 3.89 20.22
C SER A 235 19.41 3.82 21.29
N GLU A 236 19.75 4.29 22.49
CA GLU A 236 18.77 4.55 23.58
C GLU A 236 18.27 6.00 23.55
N HIS A 237 19.01 6.91 22.90
CA HIS A 237 18.72 8.34 22.77
C HIS A 237 18.71 8.75 21.30
N ILE A 238 17.74 8.22 20.54
CA ILE A 238 17.70 8.30 19.07
C ILE A 238 17.72 9.75 18.58
N ALA A 239 16.99 10.66 19.23
CA ALA A 239 16.94 12.07 18.83
C ALA A 239 18.30 12.76 18.96
N ASP A 240 19.02 12.52 20.05
CA ASP A 240 20.34 13.11 20.30
C ASP A 240 21.39 12.52 19.35
N ASP A 241 21.42 11.21 19.21
CA ASP A 241 22.32 10.51 18.28
C ASP A 241 22.06 10.90 16.82
N PHE A 242 20.79 11.18 16.47
CA PHE A 242 20.45 11.73 15.16
C PHE A 242 21.10 13.10 14.95
N LEU A 243 21.05 14.00 15.93
CA LEU A 243 21.68 15.33 15.84
C LEU A 243 23.19 15.24 15.74
N GLU A 244 23.82 14.38 16.54
CA GLU A 244 25.27 14.11 16.44
C GLU A 244 25.65 13.56 15.08
N MET A 245 24.87 12.61 14.56
CA MET A 245 25.06 12.05 13.23
C MET A 245 24.94 13.11 12.13
N MET A 246 23.94 14.01 12.21
CA MET A 246 23.79 15.13 11.27
C MET A 246 25.00 16.05 11.32
N LYS A 247 25.46 16.43 12.52
CA LYS A 247 26.63 17.27 12.74
C LYS A 247 27.90 16.64 12.16
N LYS A 248 28.11 15.36 12.42
CA LYS A 248 29.29 14.61 11.94
C LYS A 248 29.36 14.52 10.42
N ASN A 249 28.22 14.43 9.75
CA ASN A 249 28.16 14.22 8.30
C ASN A 249 28.02 15.54 7.51
N ARG A 250 27.98 16.72 8.16
CA ARG A 250 27.69 18.02 7.50
C ARG A 250 28.61 18.31 6.34
N ASP A 251 29.91 18.18 6.51
CA ASP A 251 30.88 18.51 5.46
C ASP A 251 30.67 17.63 4.23
N GLN A 252 30.41 16.35 4.44
CA GLN A 252 30.13 15.42 3.36
C GLN A 252 28.78 15.70 2.70
N ASP A 253 27.76 16.04 3.49
CA ASP A 253 26.44 16.41 3.00
C ASP A 253 26.50 17.70 2.16
N ILE A 254 27.28 18.69 2.56
CA ILE A 254 27.52 19.92 1.78
C ILE A 254 28.19 19.58 0.44
N GLN A 255 29.25 18.78 0.47
CA GLN A 255 29.94 18.35 -0.75
C GLN A 255 29.03 17.62 -1.73
N ASN A 256 28.15 16.75 -1.22
CA ASN A 256 27.19 15.98 -2.02
C ASN A 256 25.90 16.75 -2.37
N GLY A 257 25.61 17.85 -1.66
CA GLY A 257 24.35 18.60 -1.79
C GLY A 257 23.12 17.80 -1.36
N THR A 258 23.29 16.80 -0.49
CA THR A 258 22.20 15.91 -0.03
C THR A 258 22.54 15.26 1.31
N THR A 259 21.51 14.96 2.10
CA THR A 259 21.62 14.24 3.39
C THR A 259 21.95 12.78 3.15
N MET A 260 23.08 12.31 3.68
CA MET A 260 23.61 10.96 3.45
C MET A 260 23.27 9.96 4.55
N ALA A 261 22.82 10.40 5.72
CA ALA A 261 22.53 9.54 6.87
C ALA A 261 21.15 9.85 7.49
N GLY A 262 20.52 8.86 8.12
CA GLY A 262 19.21 8.98 8.79
C GLY A 262 18.18 7.98 8.32
N PRO A 263 16.94 8.01 8.86
CA PRO A 263 15.87 7.02 8.59
C PRO A 263 15.51 6.83 7.11
N HIS A 264 15.76 7.82 6.26
CA HIS A 264 15.57 7.71 4.81
C HIS A 264 16.62 6.82 4.11
N ARG A 265 17.65 6.37 4.82
CA ARG A 265 18.70 5.43 4.36
C ARG A 265 18.59 4.03 4.95
N ASP A 266 17.67 3.85 5.91
CA ASP A 266 17.44 2.54 6.52
C ASP A 266 17.01 1.48 5.50
N ASP A 267 17.13 0.22 5.89
CA ASP A 267 16.74 -0.92 5.06
C ASP A 267 16.14 -2.06 5.88
N LEU A 268 15.38 -2.91 5.20
CA LEU A 268 15.00 -4.24 5.65
C LEU A 268 15.89 -5.26 4.96
N HIS A 269 16.67 -6.00 5.72
CA HIS A 269 17.45 -7.10 5.19
C HIS A 269 16.61 -8.38 5.23
N LEU A 270 16.40 -8.98 4.06
CA LEU A 270 15.65 -10.21 3.88
C LEU A 270 16.63 -11.36 3.65
N ALA A 271 16.59 -12.38 4.50
CA ALA A 271 17.49 -13.53 4.39
C ALA A 271 16.70 -14.85 4.46
N LEU A 272 17.20 -15.85 3.75
CA LEU A 272 16.75 -17.23 3.82
C LEU A 272 17.96 -18.10 4.24
N ASN A 273 17.82 -18.83 5.34
CA ASN A 273 18.94 -19.58 5.93
C ASN A 273 20.21 -18.73 6.09
N GLN A 274 20.05 -17.49 6.57
CA GLN A 274 21.12 -16.48 6.76
C GLN A 274 21.74 -15.93 5.45
N MET A 275 21.31 -16.40 4.27
CA MET A 275 21.78 -15.91 2.99
C MET A 275 20.88 -14.78 2.48
N ASP A 276 21.48 -13.70 1.96
CA ASP A 276 20.76 -12.56 1.38
C ASP A 276 19.87 -13.02 0.21
N MET A 277 18.56 -12.82 0.34
CA MET A 277 17.61 -13.26 -0.67
C MET A 277 17.75 -12.52 -1.99
N LYS A 278 18.19 -11.27 -1.97
CA LYS A 278 18.41 -10.48 -3.19
C LYS A 278 19.44 -11.15 -4.12
N VAL A 279 20.45 -11.82 -3.53
CA VAL A 279 21.58 -12.41 -4.28
C VAL A 279 21.35 -13.89 -4.56
N PHE A 280 20.86 -14.64 -3.59
CA PHE A 280 20.91 -16.10 -3.60
C PHE A 280 19.57 -16.80 -3.77
N ALA A 281 18.42 -16.10 -3.62
CA ALA A 281 17.12 -16.75 -3.69
C ALA A 281 16.72 -17.13 -5.12
N SER A 282 16.20 -18.34 -5.28
CA SER A 282 15.57 -18.78 -6.53
C SER A 282 14.28 -17.98 -6.79
N GLN A 283 13.76 -18.03 -8.02
CA GLN A 283 12.51 -17.35 -8.38
C GLN A 283 11.33 -17.80 -7.50
N GLY A 284 11.23 -19.11 -7.24
CA GLY A 284 10.19 -19.67 -6.38
C GLY A 284 10.30 -19.17 -4.93
N GLN A 285 11.52 -19.07 -4.37
CA GLN A 285 11.76 -18.53 -3.03
C GLN A 285 11.42 -17.04 -2.96
N VAL A 286 11.74 -16.25 -3.99
CA VAL A 286 11.37 -14.84 -4.07
C VAL A 286 9.85 -14.66 -4.07
N ARG A 287 9.11 -15.47 -4.86
CA ARG A 287 7.64 -15.45 -4.89
C ARG A 287 7.06 -15.80 -3.52
N THR A 288 7.57 -16.88 -2.90
CA THR A 288 7.12 -17.28 -1.55
C THR A 288 7.40 -16.19 -0.52
N ALA A 289 8.57 -15.56 -0.54
CA ALA A 289 8.91 -14.48 0.38
C ALA A 289 8.04 -13.23 0.18
N ALA A 290 7.80 -12.81 -1.07
CA ALA A 290 6.94 -11.68 -1.35
C ALA A 290 5.50 -11.92 -0.90
N LEU A 291 4.95 -13.11 -1.15
CA LEU A 291 3.64 -13.52 -0.66
C LEU A 291 3.59 -13.56 0.86
N SER A 292 4.61 -14.13 1.51
CA SER A 292 4.72 -14.18 2.96
C SER A 292 4.78 -12.80 3.59
N LEU A 293 5.52 -11.86 3.00
CA LEU A 293 5.57 -10.46 3.45
C LEU A 293 4.19 -9.81 3.40
N LYS A 294 3.42 -10.01 2.32
CA LYS A 294 2.09 -9.42 2.14
C LYS A 294 1.04 -10.03 3.06
N LEU A 295 1.05 -11.35 3.25
CA LEU A 295 0.16 -12.00 4.21
C LEU A 295 0.52 -11.64 5.65
N SER A 296 1.80 -11.53 5.95
CA SER A 296 2.23 -11.05 7.27
C SER A 296 1.86 -9.59 7.50
N GLN A 297 1.85 -8.75 6.47
CA GLN A 297 1.32 -7.39 6.55
C GLN A 297 -0.15 -7.36 6.98
N LEU A 298 -1.00 -8.27 6.46
CA LEU A 298 -2.39 -8.42 6.92
C LEU A 298 -2.46 -8.72 8.42
N LYS A 299 -1.64 -9.70 8.87
CA LYS A 299 -1.58 -10.12 10.28
C LYS A 299 -1.06 -8.99 11.18
N VAL A 300 -0.04 -8.24 10.73
CA VAL A 300 0.47 -7.06 11.44
C VAL A 300 -0.62 -6.00 11.58
N LEU A 301 -1.29 -5.64 10.48
CA LEU A 301 -2.40 -4.67 10.52
C LEU A 301 -3.50 -5.14 11.47
N SER A 302 -3.95 -6.40 11.37
CA SER A 302 -4.96 -6.96 12.27
C SER A 302 -4.53 -6.89 13.75
N ARG A 303 -3.26 -7.20 14.05
CA ARG A 303 -2.73 -7.19 15.42
C ARG A 303 -2.70 -5.79 16.04
N PHE A 304 -2.30 -4.77 15.25
CA PHE A 304 -2.17 -3.40 15.74
C PHE A 304 -3.49 -2.61 15.71
N SER A 305 -4.40 -2.89 14.78
CA SER A 305 -5.69 -2.20 14.69
C SER A 305 -6.84 -2.91 15.43
N GLY A 306 -6.68 -4.19 15.75
CA GLY A 306 -7.71 -5.01 16.39
C GLY A 306 -8.80 -5.52 15.44
N GLU A 307 -8.67 -5.31 14.14
CA GLU A 307 -9.64 -5.78 13.14
C GLU A 307 -8.96 -6.18 11.81
N PRO A 308 -9.56 -7.15 11.06
CA PRO A 308 -9.00 -7.58 9.78
C PRO A 308 -9.04 -6.47 8.72
N PRO A 309 -7.94 -6.17 8.03
CA PRO A 309 -7.93 -5.27 6.86
C PRO A 309 -8.55 -5.93 5.63
N VAL A 310 -8.82 -5.15 4.59
CA VAL A 310 -9.26 -5.64 3.28
C VAL A 310 -8.05 -6.10 2.46
N LEU A 311 -8.18 -7.25 1.78
CA LEU A 311 -7.14 -7.77 0.89
C LEU A 311 -7.50 -7.54 -0.59
N LEU A 312 -6.53 -7.07 -1.35
CA LEU A 312 -6.61 -6.84 -2.79
C LEU A 312 -5.54 -7.71 -3.48
N LEU A 313 -5.96 -8.67 -4.30
CA LEU A 313 -5.07 -9.57 -5.05
C LEU A 313 -5.19 -9.26 -6.55
N ASP A 314 -4.18 -8.61 -7.11
CA ASP A 314 -4.17 -8.21 -8.52
C ASP A 314 -3.37 -9.22 -9.37
N ASP A 315 -4.07 -10.10 -10.07
CA ASP A 315 -3.55 -11.13 -10.99
C ASP A 315 -2.51 -12.07 -10.37
N VAL A 316 -2.60 -12.28 -9.05
CA VAL A 316 -1.61 -13.07 -8.28
C VAL A 316 -1.84 -14.57 -8.45
N MET A 317 -3.08 -15.01 -8.67
CA MET A 317 -3.42 -16.44 -8.72
C MET A 317 -2.72 -17.17 -9.87
N SER A 318 -2.56 -16.49 -11.01
CA SER A 318 -1.86 -17.02 -12.18
C SER A 318 -0.36 -17.30 -11.96
N GLU A 319 0.25 -16.60 -11.00
CA GLU A 319 1.67 -16.71 -10.65
C GLU A 319 1.97 -17.85 -9.65
N LEU A 320 0.94 -18.48 -9.09
CA LEU A 320 1.07 -19.49 -8.04
C LEU A 320 0.77 -20.90 -8.57
N ASP A 321 1.57 -21.88 -8.15
CA ASP A 321 1.22 -23.29 -8.31
C ASP A 321 0.04 -23.69 -7.40
N ARG A 322 -0.54 -24.85 -7.65
CA ARG A 322 -1.73 -25.34 -6.96
C ARG A 322 -1.55 -25.38 -5.44
N THR A 323 -0.40 -25.84 -4.96
CA THR A 323 -0.15 -25.98 -3.51
C THR A 323 -0.15 -24.60 -2.84
N ARG A 324 0.54 -23.60 -3.43
CA ARG A 324 0.58 -22.25 -2.90
C ARG A 324 -0.78 -21.55 -2.99
N ARG A 325 -1.57 -21.81 -4.06
CA ARG A 325 -2.96 -21.30 -4.16
C ARG A 325 -3.81 -21.80 -3.00
N THR A 326 -3.78 -23.11 -2.71
CA THR A 326 -4.54 -23.70 -1.59
C THR A 326 -4.10 -23.11 -0.25
N SER A 327 -2.80 -22.99 0.01
CA SER A 327 -2.29 -22.35 1.22
C SER A 327 -2.72 -20.88 1.31
N LEU A 328 -2.67 -20.12 0.21
CA LEU A 328 -3.14 -18.75 0.18
C LEU A 328 -4.62 -18.65 0.51
N LEU A 329 -5.48 -19.46 -0.10
CA LEU A 329 -6.93 -19.45 0.14
C LEU A 329 -7.26 -19.73 1.62
N HIS A 330 -6.53 -20.63 2.26
CA HIS A 330 -6.68 -20.89 3.70
C HIS A 330 -6.28 -19.65 4.55
N GLU A 331 -5.17 -19.03 4.23
CA GLU A 331 -4.66 -17.85 4.95
C GLU A 331 -5.55 -16.61 4.81
N ILE A 332 -6.24 -16.45 3.67
CA ILE A 332 -7.07 -15.28 3.41
C ILE A 332 -8.54 -15.42 3.82
N ALA A 333 -8.96 -16.62 4.26
CA ALA A 333 -10.35 -16.88 4.65
C ALA A 333 -10.94 -15.88 5.68
N PRO A 334 -10.17 -15.33 6.65
CA PRO A 334 -10.69 -14.34 7.60
C PRO A 334 -10.88 -12.94 7.03
N TYR A 335 -10.44 -12.66 5.79
CA TYR A 335 -10.39 -11.32 5.23
C TYR A 335 -11.40 -11.14 4.09
N GLN A 336 -12.08 -10.00 4.05
CA GLN A 336 -12.76 -9.62 2.82
C GLN A 336 -11.73 -9.40 1.72
N THR A 337 -11.83 -10.19 0.65
CA THR A 337 -10.81 -10.27 -0.39
C THR A 337 -11.39 -9.92 -1.76
N PHE A 338 -10.68 -9.09 -2.51
CA PHE A 338 -10.97 -8.74 -3.90
C PHE A 338 -9.86 -9.32 -4.78
N VAL A 339 -10.22 -10.25 -5.65
CA VAL A 339 -9.27 -11.00 -6.49
C VAL A 339 -9.54 -10.68 -7.96
N THR A 340 -8.51 -10.33 -8.70
CA THR A 340 -8.58 -10.26 -10.17
C THR A 340 -7.87 -11.45 -10.80
N CYS A 341 -8.42 -11.99 -11.88
CA CYS A 341 -7.83 -13.05 -12.68
C CYS A 341 -8.26 -12.95 -14.15
N THR A 342 -7.59 -13.69 -15.02
CA THR A 342 -7.98 -13.78 -16.42
C THR A 342 -9.08 -14.82 -16.65
N ASP A 343 -9.05 -15.91 -15.89
CA ASP A 343 -9.98 -17.03 -15.98
C ASP A 343 -10.63 -17.32 -14.62
N GLU A 344 -11.93 -17.65 -14.63
CA GLU A 344 -12.66 -18.00 -13.43
C GLU A 344 -12.11 -19.26 -12.74
N SER A 345 -11.57 -20.20 -13.52
CA SER A 345 -10.98 -21.44 -13.04
C SER A 345 -9.70 -21.27 -12.21
N ASP A 346 -9.12 -20.07 -12.17
CA ASP A 346 -7.96 -19.77 -11.33
C ASP A 346 -8.25 -19.85 -9.83
N LEU A 347 -9.56 -19.82 -9.44
CA LEU A 347 -10.01 -20.01 -8.05
C LEU A 347 -10.81 -21.31 -7.93
N GLU A 348 -10.47 -22.17 -6.94
CA GLU A 348 -11.16 -23.44 -6.70
C GLU A 348 -12.65 -23.23 -6.38
N GLU A 349 -13.52 -24.18 -6.81
CA GLU A 349 -14.98 -24.10 -6.65
C GLU A 349 -15.47 -24.11 -5.18
N SER A 350 -14.62 -24.53 -4.25
CA SER A 350 -14.97 -24.77 -2.85
C SER A 350 -14.96 -23.53 -1.93
N CYS A 351 -14.64 -22.35 -2.46
CA CYS A 351 -14.59 -21.12 -1.64
C CYS A 351 -15.92 -20.38 -1.66
N ASP A 352 -16.34 -19.86 -0.49
CA ASP A 352 -17.45 -18.89 -0.39
C ASP A 352 -17.06 -17.59 -1.12
N LYS A 353 -17.52 -17.49 -2.38
CA LYS A 353 -17.13 -16.41 -3.29
C LYS A 353 -18.30 -15.86 -4.08
N ARG A 354 -18.20 -14.60 -4.44
CA ARG A 354 -19.06 -13.97 -5.44
C ARG A 354 -18.24 -13.67 -6.68
N VAL A 355 -18.74 -14.04 -7.84
CA VAL A 355 -18.01 -13.98 -9.11
C VAL A 355 -18.58 -12.88 -10.00
N TYR A 356 -17.73 -12.06 -10.55
CA TYR A 356 -18.07 -10.95 -11.43
C TYR A 356 -17.28 -11.04 -12.72
N GLN A 357 -17.96 -10.97 -13.85
CA GLN A 357 -17.33 -10.80 -15.16
C GLN A 357 -17.09 -9.32 -15.43
N VAL A 358 -15.86 -8.98 -15.78
CA VAL A 358 -15.48 -7.62 -16.20
C VAL A 358 -15.20 -7.64 -17.69
N SER A 359 -16.03 -6.91 -18.45
CA SER A 359 -15.88 -6.76 -19.91
C SER A 359 -15.62 -5.29 -20.26
N ALA A 360 -14.99 -5.06 -21.42
CA ALA A 360 -14.78 -3.71 -21.94
C ALA A 360 -15.52 -3.59 -23.28
N GLU A 361 -16.43 -2.64 -23.36
CA GLU A 361 -17.14 -2.29 -24.61
C GLU A 361 -16.83 -0.83 -24.97
N LYS A 362 -16.33 -0.60 -26.20
CA LYS A 362 -15.99 0.75 -26.69
C LYS A 362 -15.09 1.57 -25.73
N GLY A 363 -14.20 0.88 -24.99
CA GLY A 363 -13.28 1.51 -24.04
C GLY A 363 -13.85 1.75 -22.63
N SER A 364 -15.13 1.45 -22.40
CA SER A 364 -15.78 1.53 -21.07
C SER A 364 -15.86 0.13 -20.45
N ALA A 365 -15.53 0.03 -19.16
CA ALA A 365 -15.65 -1.23 -18.42
C ALA A 365 -17.07 -1.44 -17.91
N ASN A 366 -17.55 -2.67 -18.04
CA ASN A 366 -18.83 -3.14 -17.54
C ASN A 366 -18.63 -4.29 -16.57
N LEU A 367 -19.41 -4.29 -15.49
CA LEU A 367 -19.39 -5.33 -14.47
C LEU A 367 -20.69 -6.11 -14.52
N THR A 368 -20.61 -7.44 -14.59
CA THR A 368 -21.78 -8.33 -14.60
C THR A 368 -21.60 -9.39 -13.51
N LEU A 369 -22.62 -9.57 -12.67
CA LEU A 369 -22.62 -10.65 -11.69
C LEU A 369 -22.82 -11.99 -12.43
N SER A 370 -21.93 -12.96 -12.15
CA SER A 370 -22.02 -14.32 -12.63
C SER A 370 -22.29 -15.27 -11.44
N ARG A 371 -23.20 -16.20 -11.63
CA ARG A 371 -23.50 -17.27 -10.66
C ARG A 371 -23.50 -18.57 -11.44
N GLU A 372 -22.63 -19.52 -11.06
CA GLU A 372 -22.53 -20.83 -11.72
C GLU A 372 -22.32 -20.76 -13.24
N GLY A 373 -21.63 -19.73 -13.74
CA GLY A 373 -21.40 -19.55 -15.18
C GLY A 373 -22.55 -18.87 -15.93
N GLU A 374 -23.70 -18.61 -15.30
CA GLU A 374 -24.80 -17.86 -15.88
C GLU A 374 -24.76 -16.38 -15.51
N ILE A 375 -24.99 -15.53 -16.48
CA ILE A 375 -25.11 -14.06 -16.28
C ILE A 375 -26.47 -13.78 -15.65
N ILE A 376 -26.50 -13.49 -14.33
CA ILE A 376 -27.76 -13.31 -13.61
C ILE A 376 -28.28 -11.88 -13.68
N GLU A 377 -27.41 -10.88 -13.77
CA GLU A 377 -27.84 -9.48 -13.91
C GLU A 377 -26.76 -8.58 -14.52
N LYS A 378 -27.14 -7.82 -15.55
CA LYS A 378 -26.40 -6.61 -15.90
C LYS A 378 -26.72 -5.58 -14.82
N VAL A 379 -25.74 -5.11 -14.09
CA VAL A 379 -25.94 -3.95 -13.21
C VAL A 379 -26.32 -2.78 -14.12
N LYS A 380 -27.62 -2.54 -14.24
CA LYS A 380 -28.16 -1.43 -15.02
C LYS A 380 -27.60 -0.14 -14.46
N MET A 381 -27.05 0.65 -15.34
CA MET A 381 -26.78 2.06 -15.04
C MET A 381 -28.12 2.73 -14.73
N GLU A 382 -28.29 3.23 -13.51
CA GLU A 382 -29.39 4.16 -13.25
C GLU A 382 -29.12 5.42 -14.08
N GLU A 383 -30.04 5.73 -14.98
CA GLU A 383 -30.03 7.01 -15.68
C GLU A 383 -30.06 8.14 -14.64
N PRO A 384 -29.30 9.24 -14.81
CA PRO A 384 -29.38 10.35 -13.88
C PRO A 384 -30.80 10.93 -13.95
N CYS A 385 -31.57 10.85 -12.86
CA CYS A 385 -32.74 11.68 -12.66
C CYS A 385 -32.29 13.15 -12.63
N PHE A 386 -32.40 13.82 -13.77
CA PHE A 386 -32.47 15.26 -13.82
C PHE A 386 -33.91 15.69 -13.46
N THR A 387 -34.10 16.18 -12.29
CA THR A 387 -35.12 17.17 -11.95
C THR A 387 -34.52 18.22 -11.05
#